data_513cd362042e036a127dc1e1eef22ab8
#
_entry.id   513cd362042e036a127dc1e1eef22ab8
#
_cell.length_a   1.000
_cell.length_b   1.000
_cell.length_c   1.000
_cell.angle_alpha   90.00
_cell.angle_beta   90.00
_cell.angle_gamma   90.00
#
_symmetry.space_group_name_H-M   'P 1'
#
loop_
_entity.id
_entity.type
_entity.pdbx_description
1 polymer ?
#
loop_
_entity_poly.entity_id
_entity_poly.type
_entity_poly.pdbx_seq_one_letter_code
_entity_poly.pdbx_strand_id
1 'polypeptide(L)'
;VLALPSPVAANPVENARDAMEAGDFTDAMELLRGPARSGNADAEELIGILYAMGLGVERDDRRAFEWYLRSAMKGHPGAQSGIGWYYEVGRGMPAPDLVRAYMWYTLSAIGGDPDAAISLEEVVKKMDQAQIDAALELVEDYKVWMYPFR
;
A
#
# COMPACT_ATOMS: atom_id res chain seq x y z
N VAL A 1 -11.99 -43.50 -18.03
CA VAL A 1 -10.73 -42.90 -17.53
C VAL A 1 -11.11 -41.61 -16.80
N LEU A 2 -11.04 -41.64 -15.47
CA LEU A 2 -11.22 -40.44 -14.65
C LEU A 2 -10.01 -39.54 -14.91
N ALA A 3 -10.23 -38.37 -15.53
CA ALA A 3 -9.23 -37.34 -15.65
C ALA A 3 -8.89 -36.84 -14.25
N LEU A 4 -7.64 -36.97 -13.85
CA LEU A 4 -7.14 -36.32 -12.64
C LEU A 4 -7.35 -34.80 -12.79
N PRO A 5 -7.84 -34.11 -11.75
CA PRO A 5 -7.94 -32.69 -11.80
C PRO A 5 -6.56 -32.12 -12.09
N SER A 6 -6.48 -31.23 -13.08
CA SER A 6 -5.25 -30.49 -13.34
C SER A 6 -4.84 -29.78 -12.04
N PRO A 7 -3.56 -29.78 -11.69
CA PRO A 7 -3.12 -29.03 -10.53
C PRO A 7 -3.56 -27.57 -10.73
N VAL A 8 -4.25 -27.02 -9.73
CA VAL A 8 -4.58 -25.59 -9.69
C VAL A 8 -3.26 -24.84 -9.89
N ALA A 9 -3.20 -23.98 -10.92
CA ALA A 9 -1.99 -23.20 -11.16
C ALA A 9 -1.64 -22.45 -9.88
N ALA A 10 -0.39 -22.63 -9.39
CA ALA A 10 0.07 -21.99 -8.18
C ALA A 10 -0.07 -20.47 -8.33
N ASN A 11 -0.76 -19.81 -7.37
CA ASN A 11 -0.83 -18.37 -7.30
C ASN A 11 0.42 -17.85 -6.57
N PRO A 12 1.39 -17.23 -7.27
CA PRO A 12 2.65 -16.83 -6.66
C PRO A 12 2.47 -15.75 -5.57
N VAL A 13 1.43 -14.92 -5.65
CA VAL A 13 1.15 -13.92 -4.62
C VAL A 13 0.64 -14.58 -3.34
N GLU A 14 -0.26 -15.55 -3.43
CA GLU A 14 -0.72 -16.32 -2.26
C GLU A 14 0.43 -17.12 -1.65
N ASN A 15 1.23 -17.79 -2.47
CA ASN A 15 2.42 -18.50 -1.99
C ASN A 15 3.41 -17.56 -1.30
N ALA A 16 3.54 -16.32 -1.78
CA ALA A 16 4.37 -15.32 -1.12
C ALA A 16 3.80 -14.89 0.23
N ARG A 17 2.48 -14.76 0.37
CA ARG A 17 1.84 -14.49 1.67
C ARG A 17 2.10 -15.62 2.66
N ASP A 18 1.96 -16.87 2.23
CA ASP A 18 2.25 -18.04 3.05
C ASP A 18 3.74 -18.05 3.50
N ALA A 19 4.65 -17.73 2.57
CA ALA A 19 6.08 -17.62 2.89
C ALA A 19 6.36 -16.49 3.90
N MET A 20 5.69 -15.34 3.77
CA MET A 20 5.80 -14.24 4.73
C MET A 20 5.29 -14.64 6.12
N GLU A 21 4.18 -15.35 6.21
CA GLU A 21 3.64 -15.87 7.47
C GLU A 21 4.58 -16.88 8.12
N ALA A 22 5.27 -17.68 7.32
CA ALA A 22 6.28 -18.63 7.79
C ALA A 22 7.62 -17.96 8.15
N GLY A 23 7.82 -16.69 7.83
CA GLY A 23 9.09 -15.99 8.04
C GLY A 23 10.11 -16.20 6.92
N ASP A 24 9.71 -16.83 5.81
CA ASP A 24 10.56 -17.10 4.64
C ASP A 24 10.57 -15.90 3.67
N PHE A 25 11.02 -14.75 4.15
CA PHE A 25 10.90 -13.47 3.44
C PHE A 25 11.72 -13.40 2.15
N THR A 26 12.84 -14.10 2.07
CA THR A 26 13.64 -14.17 0.84
C THR A 26 12.87 -14.90 -0.25
N ASP A 27 12.24 -16.02 0.07
CA ASP A 27 11.40 -16.77 -0.86
C ASP A 27 10.16 -15.96 -1.26
N ALA A 28 9.55 -15.25 -0.32
CA ALA A 28 8.44 -14.35 -0.60
C ALA A 28 8.84 -13.27 -1.63
N MET A 29 10.00 -12.63 -1.46
CA MET A 29 10.50 -11.64 -2.41
C MET A 29 10.68 -12.24 -3.82
N GLU A 30 11.26 -13.43 -3.93
CA GLU A 30 11.44 -14.08 -5.23
C GLU A 30 10.11 -14.39 -5.92
N LEU A 31 9.12 -14.87 -5.15
CA LEU A 31 7.77 -15.16 -5.66
C LEU A 31 7.01 -13.90 -6.13
N LEU A 32 7.28 -12.75 -5.51
CA LEU A 32 6.59 -11.50 -5.82
C LEU A 32 7.16 -10.75 -7.02
N ARG A 33 8.42 -10.98 -7.39
CA ARG A 33 9.08 -10.23 -8.47
C ARG A 33 8.38 -10.30 -9.81
N GLY A 34 7.96 -11.49 -10.23
CA GLY A 34 7.24 -11.70 -11.49
C GLY A 34 5.90 -10.97 -11.52
N PRO A 35 4.99 -11.25 -10.58
CA PRO A 35 3.71 -10.55 -10.48
C PRO A 35 3.84 -9.03 -10.38
N ALA A 36 4.79 -8.52 -9.59
CA ALA A 36 5.02 -7.09 -9.45
C ALA A 36 5.48 -6.43 -10.75
N ARG A 37 6.37 -7.09 -11.51
CA ARG A 37 6.77 -6.60 -12.85
C ARG A 37 5.59 -6.55 -13.82
N SER A 38 4.63 -7.45 -13.69
CA SER A 38 3.41 -7.47 -14.48
C SER A 38 2.34 -6.49 -14.00
N GLY A 39 2.62 -5.71 -12.96
CA GLY A 39 1.74 -4.67 -12.45
C GLY A 39 0.68 -5.17 -11.47
N ASN A 40 0.85 -6.34 -10.84
CA ASN A 40 -0.05 -6.82 -9.81
C ASN A 40 0.07 -5.95 -8.55
N ALA A 41 -1.01 -5.26 -8.18
CA ALA A 41 -1.01 -4.30 -7.08
C ALA A 41 -0.76 -4.96 -5.71
N ASP A 42 -1.27 -6.16 -5.47
CA ASP A 42 -1.00 -6.92 -4.24
C ASP A 42 0.49 -7.25 -4.09
N ALA A 43 1.12 -7.69 -5.19
CA ALA A 43 2.55 -8.00 -5.19
C ALA A 43 3.40 -6.75 -4.94
N GLU A 44 3.03 -5.63 -5.55
CA GLU A 44 3.71 -4.35 -5.35
C GLU A 44 3.60 -3.87 -3.89
N GLU A 45 2.42 -3.99 -3.28
CA GLU A 45 2.20 -3.66 -1.88
C GLU A 45 3.05 -4.55 -0.96
N LEU A 46 3.06 -5.86 -1.18
CA LEU A 46 3.84 -6.79 -0.37
C LEU A 46 5.35 -6.54 -0.47
N ILE A 47 5.86 -6.20 -1.65
CA ILE A 47 7.27 -5.79 -1.81
C ILE A 47 7.53 -4.49 -1.02
N GLY A 48 6.60 -3.56 -1.05
CA GLY A 48 6.65 -2.34 -0.23
C GLY A 48 6.82 -2.67 1.25
N ILE A 49 6.03 -3.61 1.78
CA ILE A 49 6.14 -4.08 3.17
C ILE A 49 7.53 -4.65 3.46
N LEU A 50 8.04 -5.52 2.59
CA LEU A 50 9.35 -6.15 2.79
C LEU A 50 10.47 -5.11 2.89
N TYR A 51 10.48 -4.09 2.03
CA TYR A 51 11.46 -2.99 2.12
C TYR A 51 11.23 -2.07 3.33
N ALA A 52 9.98 -1.76 3.66
CA ALA A 52 9.65 -0.87 4.78
C ALA A 52 10.09 -1.46 6.13
N MET A 53 9.99 -2.77 6.27
CA MET A 53 10.29 -3.49 7.52
C MET A 53 11.67 -4.16 7.51
N GLY A 54 12.37 -4.18 6.37
CA GLY A 54 13.66 -4.86 6.24
C GLY A 54 13.54 -6.38 6.37
N LEU A 55 12.54 -6.99 5.74
CA LEU A 55 12.27 -8.43 5.80
C LEU A 55 12.79 -9.10 4.52
N GLY A 56 13.79 -9.97 4.64
CA GLY A 56 14.44 -10.65 3.53
C GLY A 56 15.27 -9.75 2.61
N VAL A 57 15.26 -8.46 2.86
CA VAL A 57 16.05 -7.40 2.21
C VAL A 57 16.44 -6.38 3.26
N GLU A 58 17.48 -5.58 3.00
CA GLU A 58 17.79 -4.43 3.84
C GLU A 58 16.65 -3.41 3.77
N ARG A 59 16.28 -2.84 4.92
CA ARG A 59 15.26 -1.79 4.98
C ARG A 59 15.65 -0.62 4.08
N ASP A 60 14.73 -0.24 3.21
CA ASP A 60 14.91 0.87 2.28
C ASP A 60 13.58 1.63 2.14
N ASP A 61 13.47 2.75 2.86
CA ASP A 61 12.25 3.56 2.90
C ASP A 61 11.91 4.17 1.53
N ARG A 62 12.91 4.51 0.72
CA ARG A 62 12.70 5.03 -0.62
C ARG A 62 12.09 3.98 -1.54
N ARG A 63 12.66 2.77 -1.55
CA ARG A 63 12.11 1.67 -2.35
C ARG A 63 10.74 1.24 -1.85
N ALA A 64 10.54 1.19 -0.54
CA ALA A 64 9.23 0.91 0.03
C ALA A 64 8.18 1.91 -0.46
N PHE A 65 8.48 3.20 -0.37
CA PHE A 65 7.59 4.26 -0.86
C PHE A 65 7.29 4.13 -2.36
N GLU A 66 8.30 3.86 -3.19
CA GLU A 66 8.12 3.67 -4.64
C GLU A 66 7.19 2.49 -4.96
N TRP A 67 7.35 1.35 -4.28
CA TRP A 67 6.51 0.18 -4.47
C TRP A 67 5.08 0.40 -3.97
N TYR A 68 4.93 0.98 -2.78
CA TYR A 68 3.60 1.37 -2.28
C TYR A 68 2.91 2.35 -3.22
N LEU A 69 3.63 3.34 -3.76
CA LEU A 69 3.03 4.32 -4.65
C LEU A 69 2.49 3.69 -5.93
N ARG A 70 3.22 2.75 -6.53
CA ARG A 70 2.75 2.01 -7.71
C ARG A 70 1.43 1.30 -7.44
N SER A 71 1.36 0.60 -6.33
CA SER A 71 0.15 -0.12 -5.89
C SER A 71 -0.98 0.84 -5.52
N ALA A 72 -0.68 1.89 -4.75
CA ALA A 72 -1.64 2.90 -4.31
C ALA A 72 -2.29 3.65 -5.49
N MET A 73 -1.53 3.96 -6.52
CA MET A 73 -2.03 4.62 -7.74
C MET A 73 -3.00 3.72 -8.55
N LYS A 74 -2.99 2.42 -8.31
CA LYS A 74 -3.96 1.46 -8.85
C LYS A 74 -5.20 1.30 -7.96
N GLY A 75 -5.27 2.04 -6.86
CA GLY A 75 -6.39 1.99 -5.92
C GLY A 75 -6.28 0.92 -4.83
N HIS A 76 -5.10 0.32 -4.63
CA HIS A 76 -4.90 -0.69 -3.58
C HIS A 76 -4.96 -0.05 -2.19
N PRO A 77 -5.97 -0.41 -1.34
CA PRO A 77 -6.19 0.29 -0.07
C PRO A 77 -5.02 0.16 0.92
N GLY A 78 -4.47 -1.04 1.09
CA GLY A 78 -3.32 -1.26 1.98
C GLY A 78 -2.09 -0.43 1.58
N ALA A 79 -1.81 -0.32 0.29
CA ALA A 79 -0.72 0.51 -0.20
C ALA A 79 -0.99 2.01 0.00
N GLN A 80 -2.23 2.45 -0.16
CA GLN A 80 -2.64 3.83 0.13
C GLN A 80 -2.43 4.18 1.60
N SER A 81 -2.78 3.27 2.52
CA SER A 81 -2.46 3.42 3.95
C SER A 81 -0.95 3.47 4.19
N GLY A 82 -0.18 2.65 3.52
CA GLY A 82 1.29 2.67 3.60
C GLY A 82 1.88 4.02 3.18
N ILE A 83 1.41 4.58 2.08
CA ILE A 83 1.79 5.93 1.61
C ILE A 83 1.37 7.00 2.63
N GLY A 84 0.14 6.90 3.15
CA GLY A 84 -0.36 7.80 4.19
C GLY A 84 0.56 7.82 5.42
N TRP A 85 0.97 6.65 5.86
CA TRP A 85 1.89 6.51 6.99
C TRP A 85 3.25 7.17 6.73
N TYR A 86 3.83 6.98 5.55
CA TYR A 86 5.10 7.62 5.19
C TYR A 86 5.01 9.14 5.24
N TYR A 87 3.92 9.72 4.75
CA TYR A 87 3.68 11.16 4.84
C TYR A 87 3.45 11.63 6.27
N GLU A 88 2.71 10.86 7.08
CA GLU A 88 2.44 11.21 8.47
C GLU A 88 3.71 11.27 9.32
N VAL A 89 4.58 10.28 9.21
CA VAL A 89 5.82 10.21 10.00
C VAL A 89 6.99 10.93 9.34
N GLY A 90 6.93 11.18 8.04
CA GLY A 90 7.98 11.88 7.29
C GLY A 90 9.26 11.08 7.11
N ARG A 91 9.23 9.74 7.27
CA ARG A 91 10.41 8.91 7.12
C ARG A 91 10.92 8.93 5.67
N GLY A 92 12.22 9.20 5.49
CA GLY A 92 12.81 9.35 4.16
C GLY A 92 12.44 10.65 3.44
N MET A 93 11.84 11.61 4.14
CA MET A 93 11.40 12.92 3.66
C MET A 93 11.99 14.03 4.52
N PRO A 94 12.06 15.29 4.00
CA PRO A 94 12.53 16.42 4.80
C PRO A 94 11.68 16.73 6.05
N ALA A 95 10.36 16.49 5.96
CA ALA A 95 9.39 16.72 7.03
C ALA A 95 8.11 15.91 6.79
N PRO A 96 7.29 15.64 7.83
CA PRO A 96 5.95 15.11 7.68
C PRO A 96 5.08 16.01 6.80
N ASP A 97 4.17 15.41 6.06
CA ASP A 97 3.13 16.08 5.27
C ASP A 97 1.75 15.55 5.68
N LEU A 98 1.14 16.18 6.67
CA LEU A 98 -0.13 15.72 7.23
C LEU A 98 -1.29 15.88 6.24
N VAL A 99 -1.23 16.85 5.35
CA VAL A 99 -2.25 17.06 4.30
C VAL A 99 -2.29 15.87 3.36
N ARG A 100 -1.13 15.43 2.85
CA ARG A 100 -1.05 14.24 2.00
C ARG A 100 -1.34 12.94 2.77
N ALA A 101 -0.90 12.84 4.03
CA ALA A 101 -1.24 11.70 4.87
C ALA A 101 -2.76 11.53 5.00
N TYR A 102 -3.48 12.59 5.34
CA TYR A 102 -4.94 12.57 5.43
C TYR A 102 -5.60 12.19 4.10
N MET A 103 -5.14 12.75 3.00
CA MET A 103 -5.64 12.42 1.66
C MET A 103 -5.51 10.92 1.37
N TRP A 104 -4.32 10.34 1.55
CA TRP A 104 -4.07 8.93 1.27
C TRP A 104 -4.87 7.99 2.19
N TYR A 105 -4.96 8.30 3.48
CA TYR A 105 -5.81 7.54 4.40
C TYR A 105 -7.29 7.61 4.01
N THR A 106 -7.76 8.76 3.53
CA THR A 106 -9.14 8.90 3.05
C THR A 106 -9.39 8.02 1.82
N LEU A 107 -8.48 8.02 0.85
CA LEU A 107 -8.58 7.14 -0.32
C LEU A 107 -8.54 5.66 0.08
N SER A 108 -7.71 5.29 1.03
CA SER A 108 -7.66 3.95 1.59
C SER A 108 -9.00 3.53 2.23
N ALA A 109 -9.60 4.41 3.02
CA ALA A 109 -10.91 4.17 3.62
C ALA A 109 -12.01 4.00 2.57
N ILE A 110 -12.02 4.83 1.53
CA ILE A 110 -12.93 4.70 0.38
C ILE A 110 -12.73 3.35 -0.31
N GLY A 111 -11.50 2.87 -0.41
CA GLY A 111 -11.13 1.58 -1.00
C GLY A 111 -11.47 0.37 -0.13
N GLY A 112 -11.89 0.57 1.12
CA GLY A 112 -12.36 -0.48 2.02
C GLY A 112 -11.37 -0.96 3.08
N ASP A 113 -10.26 -0.25 3.29
CA ASP A 113 -9.35 -0.54 4.41
C ASP A 113 -9.99 -0.17 5.74
N PRO A 114 -10.28 -1.14 6.63
CA PRO A 114 -10.95 -0.87 7.90
C PRO A 114 -10.10 -0.08 8.89
N ASP A 115 -8.77 -0.15 8.77
CA ASP A 115 -7.84 0.51 9.69
C ASP A 115 -7.59 1.99 9.30
N ALA A 116 -7.93 2.36 8.07
CA ALA A 116 -7.74 3.73 7.58
C ALA A 116 -8.55 4.77 8.36
N ALA A 117 -9.74 4.41 8.84
CA ALA A 117 -10.58 5.29 9.66
C ALA A 117 -9.88 5.64 11.00
N ILE A 118 -9.19 4.67 11.61
CA ILE A 118 -8.40 4.87 12.84
C ILE A 118 -7.25 5.82 12.54
N SER A 119 -6.53 5.60 11.44
CA SER A 119 -5.42 6.46 11.02
C SER A 119 -5.89 7.90 10.76
N LEU A 120 -7.06 8.08 10.17
CA LEU A 120 -7.68 9.41 9.95
C LEU A 120 -7.97 10.13 11.28
N GLU A 121 -8.55 9.43 12.26
CA GLU A 121 -8.82 10.00 13.59
C GLU A 121 -7.53 10.47 14.26
N GLU A 122 -6.46 9.72 14.13
CA GLU A 122 -5.18 10.06 14.73
C GLU A 122 -4.48 11.23 14.02
N VAL A 123 -4.47 11.25 12.69
CA VAL A 123 -3.79 12.32 11.94
C VAL A 123 -4.51 13.67 12.11
N VAL A 124 -5.85 13.67 12.17
CA VAL A 124 -6.65 14.88 12.38
C VAL A 124 -6.28 15.60 13.69
N LYS A 125 -5.94 14.87 14.75
CA LYS A 125 -5.51 15.47 16.02
C LYS A 125 -4.26 16.33 15.89
N LYS A 126 -3.47 16.12 14.83
CA LYS A 126 -2.22 16.85 14.55
C LYS A 126 -2.39 17.99 13.54
N MET A 127 -3.61 18.18 13.00
CA MET A 127 -3.90 19.09 11.90
C MET A 127 -4.72 20.29 12.37
N ASP A 128 -4.49 21.45 11.76
CA ASP A 128 -5.38 22.60 11.85
C ASP A 128 -6.49 22.53 10.77
N GLN A 129 -7.49 23.42 10.86
CA GLN A 129 -8.62 23.43 9.94
C GLN A 129 -8.20 23.71 8.49
N ALA A 130 -7.22 24.60 8.29
CA ALA A 130 -6.72 24.90 6.94
C ALA A 130 -6.06 23.70 6.28
N GLN A 131 -5.32 22.89 7.05
CA GLN A 131 -4.74 21.64 6.56
C GLN A 131 -5.81 20.60 6.23
N ILE A 132 -6.84 20.47 7.07
CA ILE A 132 -7.97 19.55 6.81
C ILE A 132 -8.71 19.96 5.53
N ASP A 133 -9.01 21.24 5.36
CA ASP A 133 -9.68 21.77 4.17
C ASP A 133 -8.84 21.51 2.89
N ALA A 134 -7.54 21.74 2.96
CA ALA A 134 -6.63 21.45 1.85
C ALA A 134 -6.58 19.95 1.51
N ALA A 135 -6.59 19.09 2.52
CA ALA A 135 -6.60 17.64 2.31
C ALA A 135 -7.90 17.15 1.65
N LEU A 136 -9.06 17.68 2.07
CA LEU A 136 -10.35 17.36 1.47
C LEU A 136 -10.42 17.78 0.00
N GLU A 137 -9.86 18.93 -0.35
CA GLU A 137 -9.74 19.38 -1.74
C GLU A 137 -8.90 18.42 -2.59
N LEU A 138 -7.75 17.98 -2.07
CA LEU A 138 -6.92 16.97 -2.74
C LEU A 138 -7.64 15.63 -2.90
N VAL A 139 -8.43 15.21 -1.92
CA VAL A 139 -9.23 13.97 -2.00
C VAL A 139 -10.18 14.04 -3.20
N GLU A 140 -10.89 15.15 -3.38
CA GLU A 140 -11.82 15.30 -4.51
C GLU A 140 -11.09 15.24 -5.85
N ASP A 141 -9.94 15.87 -5.98
CA ASP A 141 -9.12 15.82 -7.20
C ASP A 141 -8.67 14.40 -7.53
N TYR A 142 -8.16 13.67 -6.54
CA TYR A 142 -7.73 12.27 -6.74
C TYR A 142 -8.87 11.29 -6.97
N LYS A 143 -10.04 11.49 -6.36
CA LYS A 143 -11.23 10.67 -6.61
C LYS A 143 -11.67 10.73 -8.07
N VAL A 144 -11.69 11.90 -8.67
CA VAL A 144 -12.03 12.07 -10.10
C VAL A 144 -11.07 11.28 -10.98
N TRP A 145 -9.80 11.25 -10.61
CA TRP A 145 -8.78 10.56 -11.39
C TRP A 145 -8.74 9.04 -11.14
N MET A 146 -8.84 8.59 -9.88
CA MET A 146 -8.76 7.16 -9.52
C MET A 146 -10.08 6.42 -9.71
N TYR A 147 -11.20 7.08 -9.50
CA TYR A 147 -12.53 6.47 -9.50
C TYR A 147 -13.49 7.23 -10.42
N PRO A 148 -13.21 7.31 -11.73
CA PRO A 148 -13.97 8.18 -12.64
C PRO A 148 -15.44 7.81 -12.80
N PHE A 149 -15.85 6.63 -12.33
CA PHE A 149 -17.23 6.13 -12.42
C PHE A 149 -17.91 5.95 -11.06
N ARG A 150 -17.37 6.54 -10.03
CA ARG A 150 -17.94 6.52 -8.67
C ARG A 150 -18.40 7.88 -8.22
#